data_e2262c6214c701e15bf6fb0b9d01c8ee
#
_entry.id   e2262c6214c701e15bf6fb0b9d01c8ee
#
_cell.length_a   1.000
_cell.length_b   1.000
_cell.length_c   1.000
_cell.angle_alpha   90.00
_cell.angle_beta   90.00
_cell.angle_gamma   90.00
#
_symmetry.space_group_name_H-M   'P 1'
#
loop_
_entity.id
_entity.type
_entity.pdbx_description
1 polymer ?
#
loop_
_entity_poly.entity_id
_entity_poly.type
_entity_poly.pdbx_seq_one_letter_code
_entity_poly.pdbx_strand_id
1 'polypeptide(L)'
;MKVTWLTQNGLLFENSRMKIMVDPYLTDSLGGIKPEKSRRIPADESFFLSDPDVILITHSHIDHLDRNTVEKLIKNSTKEILFLLSPSAYEKIGEIQGHNCVLLAPHSVWSHDGVTFYAVHAEHSDRDAVGFIIDDGKQTYYVSGDTVYNYDVIDDVLDLAPDGVDYAFLPINGRGNNMNARDAADFAYEIGAKCAVPVHYGLTDDLTPDEFDFDDRLILTPYNEIKL
;
A
#
# COMPACT_ATOMS: atom_id res chain seq x y z
N MET A 1 5.24 -5.89 -13.26
CA MET A 1 3.78 -5.64 -13.35
C MET A 1 3.48 -4.28 -13.97
N LYS A 2 2.22 -3.90 -14.19
CA LYS A 2 1.78 -2.51 -14.32
C LYS A 2 1.37 -2.01 -12.95
N VAL A 3 1.44 -0.70 -12.70
CA VAL A 3 0.97 -0.08 -11.47
C VAL A 3 0.13 1.16 -11.79
N THR A 4 -0.93 1.34 -11.01
CA THR A 4 -1.73 2.57 -10.98
C THR A 4 -1.79 3.07 -9.55
N TRP A 5 -1.44 4.34 -9.34
CA TRP A 5 -1.61 4.99 -8.05
C TRP A 5 -3.04 5.49 -7.87
N LEU A 6 -3.73 4.96 -6.89
CA LEU A 6 -5.13 5.30 -6.58
C LEU A 6 -5.25 6.48 -5.59
N THR A 7 -4.17 7.23 -5.41
CA THR A 7 -3.96 8.26 -4.39
C THR A 7 -3.71 7.72 -2.98
N GLN A 8 -3.29 8.57 -2.04
CA GLN A 8 -2.88 8.20 -0.68
C GLN A 8 -1.84 7.06 -0.73
N ASN A 9 -2.05 5.97 -0.03
CA ASN A 9 -1.23 4.75 -0.15
C ASN A 9 -1.85 3.71 -1.12
N GLY A 10 -2.96 4.07 -1.77
CA GLY A 10 -3.71 3.16 -2.65
C GLY A 10 -2.97 2.83 -3.93
N LEU A 11 -2.75 1.54 -4.20
CA LEU A 11 -2.07 1.04 -5.39
C LEU A 11 -2.85 -0.10 -6.03
N LEU A 12 -2.88 -0.15 -7.35
CA LEU A 12 -3.34 -1.30 -8.12
C LEU A 12 -2.18 -1.83 -8.94
N PHE A 13 -1.72 -3.04 -8.62
CA PHE A 13 -0.77 -3.81 -9.42
C PHE A 13 -1.52 -4.78 -10.31
N GLU A 14 -1.12 -4.86 -11.57
CA GLU A 14 -1.76 -5.74 -12.54
C GLU A 14 -0.73 -6.45 -13.42
N ASN A 15 -0.91 -7.73 -13.62
CA ASN A 15 -0.26 -8.52 -14.67
C ASN A 15 -1.30 -9.38 -15.42
N SER A 16 -0.86 -10.26 -16.30
CA SER A 16 -1.78 -11.11 -17.10
C SER A 16 -2.55 -12.16 -16.27
N ARG A 17 -2.23 -12.34 -14.99
CA ARG A 17 -2.81 -13.38 -14.14
C ARG A 17 -3.57 -12.81 -12.95
N MET A 18 -3.14 -11.68 -12.40
CA MET A 18 -3.62 -11.20 -11.11
C MET A 18 -3.70 -9.67 -11.06
N LYS A 19 -4.72 -9.17 -10.38
CA LYS A 19 -4.90 -7.78 -9.95
C LYS A 19 -4.83 -7.72 -8.44
N ILE A 20 -3.90 -6.92 -7.92
CA ILE A 20 -3.65 -6.75 -6.49
C ILE A 20 -3.91 -5.29 -6.13
N MET A 21 -4.84 -5.02 -5.24
CA MET A 21 -5.02 -3.70 -4.64
C MET A 21 -4.36 -3.65 -3.27
N VAL A 22 -3.66 -2.56 -2.98
CA VAL A 22 -3.12 -2.25 -1.66
C VAL A 22 -3.82 -1.01 -1.15
N ASP A 23 -4.30 -1.04 0.09
CA ASP A 23 -4.91 0.10 0.80
C ASP A 23 -5.85 0.96 -0.05
N PRO A 24 -6.86 0.39 -0.73
CA PRO A 24 -7.71 1.16 -1.63
C PRO A 24 -8.56 2.17 -0.85
N TYR A 25 -8.30 3.46 -1.08
CA TYR A 25 -9.07 4.57 -0.53
C TYR A 25 -9.74 5.36 -1.66
N LEU A 26 -10.93 4.93 -2.08
CA LEU A 26 -11.67 5.47 -3.24
C LEU A 26 -12.95 6.23 -2.85
N THR A 27 -13.13 6.54 -1.57
CA THR A 27 -14.21 7.42 -1.08
C THR A 27 -13.63 8.61 -0.34
N ASP A 28 -14.46 9.45 0.25
CA ASP A 28 -14.03 10.55 1.13
C ASP A 28 -14.45 10.29 2.59
N SER A 29 -14.31 9.05 3.04
CA SER A 29 -14.73 8.63 4.39
C SER A 29 -14.01 9.39 5.49
N LEU A 30 -12.71 9.70 5.31
CA LEU A 30 -11.95 10.51 6.26
C LEU A 30 -12.44 11.96 6.29
N GLY A 31 -12.69 12.57 5.12
CA GLY A 31 -13.25 13.90 5.00
C GLY A 31 -14.65 14.02 5.60
N GLY A 32 -15.45 12.95 5.52
CA GLY A 32 -16.74 12.86 6.19
C GLY A 32 -16.68 12.97 7.73
N ILE A 33 -15.52 12.59 8.33
CA ILE A 33 -15.29 12.67 9.78
C ILE A 33 -14.48 13.93 10.14
N LYS A 34 -13.49 14.26 9.32
CA LYS A 34 -12.57 15.40 9.47
C LYS A 34 -12.57 16.22 8.19
N PRO A 35 -13.44 17.23 8.05
CA PRO A 35 -13.59 17.99 6.80
C PRO A 35 -12.29 18.60 6.27
N GLU A 36 -11.36 18.94 7.17
CA GLU A 36 -10.03 19.46 6.81
C GLU A 36 -9.13 18.40 6.15
N LYS A 37 -9.55 17.14 6.19
CA LYS A 37 -8.91 15.98 5.55
C LYS A 37 -9.67 15.46 4.33
N SER A 38 -10.63 16.22 3.82
CA SER A 38 -11.32 15.87 2.58
C SER A 38 -10.36 15.77 1.41
N ARG A 39 -10.67 14.84 0.51
CA ARG A 39 -9.91 14.61 -0.71
C ARG A 39 -9.87 15.87 -1.58
N ARG A 40 -8.69 16.24 -2.04
CA ARG A 40 -8.46 17.32 -3.01
C ARG A 40 -8.49 16.81 -4.46
N ILE A 41 -8.19 15.51 -4.64
CA ILE A 41 -8.24 14.81 -5.92
C ILE A 41 -9.50 13.95 -5.90
N PRO A 42 -10.50 14.21 -6.77
CA PRO A 42 -11.69 13.36 -6.85
C PRO A 42 -11.32 11.90 -7.09
N ALA A 43 -12.08 10.99 -6.49
CA ALA A 43 -11.88 9.57 -6.76
C ALA A 43 -12.34 9.23 -8.20
N ASP A 44 -11.57 8.39 -8.87
CA ASP A 44 -12.02 7.76 -10.11
C ASP A 44 -12.86 6.53 -9.77
N GLU A 45 -14.18 6.66 -9.86
CA GLU A 45 -15.12 5.59 -9.50
C GLU A 45 -15.04 4.35 -10.42
N SER A 46 -14.38 4.45 -11.59
CA SER A 46 -14.18 3.30 -12.46
C SER A 46 -13.38 2.18 -11.81
N PHE A 47 -12.52 2.52 -10.83
CA PHE A 47 -11.74 1.54 -10.09
C PHE A 47 -12.57 0.65 -9.14
N PHE A 48 -13.81 1.01 -8.82
CA PHE A 48 -14.74 0.08 -8.15
C PHE A 48 -15.12 -1.13 -9.03
N LEU A 49 -14.88 -1.05 -10.32
CA LEU A 49 -15.14 -2.12 -11.30
C LEU A 49 -13.86 -2.89 -11.69
N SER A 50 -12.74 -2.63 -11.05
CA SER A 50 -11.46 -3.26 -11.39
C SER A 50 -11.41 -4.77 -11.15
N ASP A 51 -12.30 -5.29 -10.28
CA ASP A 51 -12.45 -6.73 -9.95
C ASP A 51 -11.11 -7.35 -9.50
N PRO A 52 -10.53 -6.92 -8.37
CA PRO A 52 -9.24 -7.40 -7.89
C PRO A 52 -9.32 -8.88 -7.45
N ASP A 53 -8.20 -9.60 -7.62
CA ASP A 53 -8.03 -10.96 -7.10
C ASP A 53 -7.61 -10.94 -5.63
N VAL A 54 -6.76 -9.95 -5.27
CA VAL A 54 -6.20 -9.79 -3.93
C VAL A 54 -6.37 -8.34 -3.47
N ILE A 55 -6.76 -8.17 -2.21
CA ILE A 55 -6.71 -6.88 -1.51
C ILE A 55 -5.80 -7.02 -0.29
N LEU A 56 -4.75 -6.19 -0.24
CA LEU A 56 -3.84 -6.05 0.89
C LEU A 56 -4.25 -4.84 1.70
N ILE A 57 -4.32 -4.97 3.03
CA ILE A 57 -4.54 -3.85 3.95
C ILE A 57 -3.41 -3.81 4.97
N THR A 58 -2.64 -2.73 4.94
CA THR A 58 -1.45 -2.56 5.77
C THR A 58 -1.79 -2.30 7.24
N HIS A 59 -2.85 -1.54 7.52
CA HIS A 59 -3.28 -1.24 8.88
C HIS A 59 -4.72 -0.68 8.92
N SER A 60 -5.21 -0.40 10.12
CA SER A 60 -6.63 -0.14 10.36
C SER A 60 -7.09 1.32 10.22
N HIS A 61 -6.22 2.27 9.87
CA HIS A 61 -6.63 3.67 9.66
C HIS A 61 -7.57 3.80 8.47
N ILE A 62 -8.47 4.79 8.54
CA ILE A 62 -9.59 4.92 7.60
C ILE A 62 -9.15 5.24 6.16
N ASP A 63 -8.00 5.87 5.98
CA ASP A 63 -7.41 6.18 4.67
C ASP A 63 -6.59 5.02 4.08
N HIS A 64 -6.56 3.87 4.77
CA HIS A 64 -6.01 2.59 4.31
C HIS A 64 -7.08 1.49 4.32
N LEU A 65 -7.81 1.34 5.43
CA LEU A 65 -8.97 0.46 5.54
C LEU A 65 -10.26 1.27 5.42
N ASP A 66 -10.60 1.69 4.22
CA ASP A 66 -11.87 2.36 3.92
C ASP A 66 -12.98 1.33 3.68
N ARG A 67 -13.82 1.11 4.70
CA ARG A 67 -14.94 0.16 4.61
C ARG A 67 -15.88 0.44 3.44
N ASN A 68 -16.15 1.72 3.15
CA ASN A 68 -17.04 2.10 2.04
C ASN A 68 -16.43 1.70 0.69
N THR A 69 -15.11 1.82 0.53
CA THR A 69 -14.40 1.32 -0.66
C THR A 69 -14.46 -0.19 -0.74
N VAL A 70 -14.14 -0.89 0.36
CA VAL A 70 -14.16 -2.37 0.42
C VAL A 70 -15.55 -2.91 0.10
N GLU A 71 -16.61 -2.36 0.68
CA GLU A 71 -18.00 -2.78 0.41
C GLU A 71 -18.39 -2.59 -1.07
N LYS A 72 -17.98 -1.49 -1.69
CA LYS A 72 -18.23 -1.24 -3.12
C LYS A 72 -17.45 -2.21 -4.02
N LEU A 73 -16.18 -2.50 -3.69
CA LEU A 73 -15.38 -3.49 -4.42
C LEU A 73 -16.00 -4.88 -4.34
N ILE A 74 -16.40 -5.34 -3.14
CA ILE A 74 -17.09 -6.61 -2.92
C ILE A 74 -18.39 -6.67 -3.71
N LYS A 75 -19.21 -5.63 -3.64
CA LYS A 75 -20.51 -5.58 -4.36
C LYS A 75 -20.36 -5.69 -5.86
N ASN A 76 -19.29 -5.17 -6.44
CA ASN A 76 -19.03 -5.18 -7.88
C ASN A 76 -18.16 -6.36 -8.32
N SER A 77 -17.62 -7.14 -7.39
CA SER A 77 -16.78 -8.28 -7.73
C SER A 77 -17.59 -9.40 -8.38
N THR A 78 -16.99 -10.01 -9.40
CA THR A 78 -17.55 -11.17 -10.12
C THR A 78 -16.97 -12.50 -9.63
N LYS A 79 -16.03 -12.45 -8.67
CA LYS A 79 -15.25 -13.57 -8.13
C LYS A 79 -15.01 -13.43 -6.64
N GLU A 80 -14.50 -14.49 -6.04
CA GLU A 80 -13.97 -14.46 -4.69
C GLU A 80 -12.69 -13.61 -4.63
N ILE A 81 -12.62 -12.71 -3.66
CA ILE A 81 -11.43 -11.87 -3.41
C ILE A 81 -10.66 -12.48 -2.23
N LEU A 82 -9.35 -12.57 -2.36
CA LEU A 82 -8.45 -12.89 -1.24
C LEU A 82 -8.06 -11.59 -0.53
N PHE A 83 -8.45 -11.46 0.75
CA PHE A 83 -8.02 -10.37 1.61
C PHE A 83 -6.83 -10.81 2.45
N LEU A 84 -5.69 -10.11 2.31
CA LEU A 84 -4.51 -10.27 3.16
C LEU A 84 -4.42 -9.04 4.07
N LEU A 85 -4.65 -9.26 5.35
CA LEU A 85 -4.93 -8.19 6.32
C LEU A 85 -3.89 -8.17 7.43
N SER A 86 -3.43 -6.98 7.82
CA SER A 86 -2.72 -6.82 9.09
C SER A 86 -3.59 -7.27 10.26
N PRO A 87 -3.01 -7.58 11.43
CA PRO A 87 -3.80 -7.96 12.60
C PRO A 87 -4.86 -6.93 12.98
N SER A 88 -4.51 -5.64 13.00
CA SER A 88 -5.45 -4.56 13.32
C SER A 88 -6.55 -4.39 12.27
N ALA A 89 -6.23 -4.56 10.99
CA ALA A 89 -7.23 -4.53 9.92
C ALA A 89 -8.19 -5.71 10.02
N TYR A 90 -7.69 -6.91 10.30
CA TYR A 90 -8.51 -8.10 10.51
C TYR A 90 -9.43 -7.94 11.72
N GLU A 91 -8.93 -7.44 12.85
CA GLU A 91 -9.75 -7.17 14.04
C GLU A 91 -10.90 -6.20 13.73
N LYS A 92 -10.64 -5.20 12.90
CA LYS A 92 -11.62 -4.16 12.58
C LYS A 92 -12.65 -4.57 11.54
N ILE A 93 -12.26 -5.33 10.50
CA ILE A 93 -13.16 -5.73 9.40
C ILE A 93 -13.80 -7.10 9.63
N GLY A 94 -13.08 -8.01 10.29
CA GLY A 94 -13.51 -9.38 10.55
C GLY A 94 -13.57 -10.25 9.28
N GLU A 95 -14.36 -11.32 9.35
CA GLU A 95 -14.63 -12.18 8.21
C GLU A 95 -15.59 -11.49 7.22
N ILE A 96 -15.31 -11.64 5.94
CA ILE A 96 -16.13 -11.11 4.85
C ILE A 96 -16.80 -12.30 4.15
N GLN A 97 -18.13 -12.40 4.27
CA GLN A 97 -18.88 -13.51 3.70
C GLN A 97 -18.65 -13.67 2.18
N GLY A 98 -18.29 -14.88 1.76
CA GLY A 98 -18.02 -15.21 0.36
C GLY A 98 -16.63 -14.82 -0.13
N HIS A 99 -15.75 -14.41 0.77
CA HIS A 99 -14.36 -14.03 0.47
C HIS A 99 -13.39 -14.65 1.49
N ASN A 100 -12.15 -14.87 1.07
CA ASN A 100 -11.11 -15.39 1.95
C ASN A 100 -10.38 -14.26 2.67
N CYS A 101 -10.33 -14.31 4.00
CA CYS A 101 -9.57 -13.36 4.82
C CYS A 101 -8.43 -14.08 5.53
N VAL A 102 -7.21 -13.66 5.27
CA VAL A 102 -6.00 -14.20 5.88
C VAL A 102 -5.31 -13.08 6.67
N LEU A 103 -5.09 -13.33 7.95
CA LEU A 103 -4.31 -12.44 8.82
C LEU A 103 -2.82 -12.68 8.56
N LEU A 104 -2.08 -11.62 8.24
CA LEU A 104 -0.63 -11.62 8.09
C LEU A 104 0.00 -10.70 9.13
N ALA A 105 0.54 -11.29 10.19
CA ALA A 105 1.40 -10.60 11.14
C ALA A 105 2.81 -10.42 10.55
N PRO A 106 3.68 -9.55 11.11
CA PRO A 106 5.06 -9.43 10.68
C PRO A 106 5.75 -10.79 10.53
N HIS A 107 6.58 -10.95 9.50
CA HIS A 107 7.27 -12.19 9.08
C HIS A 107 6.35 -13.32 8.57
N SER A 108 5.04 -13.08 8.45
CA SER A 108 4.14 -14.04 7.78
C SER A 108 4.40 -14.04 6.27
N VAL A 109 4.27 -15.20 5.65
CA VAL A 109 4.41 -15.40 4.22
C VAL A 109 3.17 -16.10 3.66
N TRP A 110 2.65 -15.61 2.55
CA TRP A 110 1.53 -16.20 1.84
C TRP A 110 1.81 -16.24 0.34
N SER A 111 1.49 -17.34 -0.32
CA SER A 111 1.64 -17.46 -1.77
C SER A 111 0.30 -17.78 -2.42
N HIS A 112 0.00 -17.09 -3.52
CA HIS A 112 -1.22 -17.27 -4.30
C HIS A 112 -0.92 -17.05 -5.78
N ASP A 113 -1.26 -18.01 -6.63
CA ASP A 113 -1.10 -17.99 -8.09
C ASP A 113 0.27 -17.52 -8.60
N GLY A 114 1.34 -17.96 -7.90
CA GLY A 114 2.73 -17.68 -8.28
C GLY A 114 3.22 -16.29 -7.88
N VAL A 115 2.47 -15.58 -7.02
CA VAL A 115 2.88 -14.37 -6.33
C VAL A 115 3.06 -14.69 -4.85
N THR A 116 4.15 -14.23 -4.25
CA THR A 116 4.41 -14.40 -2.82
C THR A 116 4.34 -13.04 -2.12
N PHE A 117 3.66 -13.01 -0.99
CA PHE A 117 3.45 -11.84 -0.15
C PHE A 117 4.17 -12.06 1.18
N TYR A 118 5.05 -11.15 1.56
CA TYR A 118 5.72 -11.14 2.84
C TYR A 118 5.24 -9.95 3.64
N ALA A 119 4.78 -10.18 4.87
CA ALA A 119 4.42 -9.10 5.78
C ALA A 119 5.67 -8.63 6.54
N VAL A 120 5.99 -7.36 6.42
CA VAL A 120 7.11 -6.68 7.07
C VAL A 120 6.58 -5.88 8.26
N HIS A 121 7.32 -5.79 9.35
CA HIS A 121 6.97 -4.88 10.45
C HIS A 121 6.91 -3.42 9.96
N ALA A 122 5.97 -2.64 10.48
CA ALA A 122 5.90 -1.20 10.28
C ALA A 122 5.82 -0.48 11.62
N GLU A 123 6.68 0.52 11.83
CA GLU A 123 6.66 1.35 13.05
C GLU A 123 5.71 2.52 12.88
N HIS A 124 4.51 2.36 13.41
CA HIS A 124 3.42 3.31 13.24
C HIS A 124 2.55 3.47 14.51
N SER A 125 1.62 4.41 14.51
CA SER A 125 0.65 4.59 15.61
C SER A 125 -0.36 3.46 15.74
N ASP A 126 -0.63 2.72 14.67
CA ASP A 126 -1.25 1.40 14.71
C ASP A 126 -0.13 0.37 14.92
N ARG A 127 -0.02 -0.17 16.15
CA ARG A 127 1.11 -1.03 16.54
C ARG A 127 1.16 -2.37 15.80
N ASP A 128 0.06 -2.78 15.17
CA ASP A 128 -0.06 -4.01 14.39
C ASP A 128 -0.01 -3.73 12.87
N ALA A 129 0.50 -2.54 12.49
CA ALA A 129 0.72 -2.18 11.10
C ALA A 129 1.79 -3.05 10.46
N VAL A 130 1.62 -3.33 9.17
CA VAL A 130 2.59 -4.07 8.34
C VAL A 130 2.79 -3.36 7.01
N GLY A 131 4.01 -3.47 6.46
CA GLY A 131 4.25 -3.33 5.04
C GLY A 131 4.14 -4.68 4.34
N PHE A 132 4.16 -4.69 3.01
CA PHE A 132 4.17 -5.90 2.21
C PHE A 132 5.27 -5.88 1.16
N ILE A 133 6.05 -6.97 1.08
CA ILE A 133 6.84 -7.26 -0.11
C ILE A 133 6.01 -8.19 -0.98
N ILE A 134 5.78 -7.80 -2.23
CA ILE A 134 5.06 -8.55 -3.26
C ILE A 134 6.11 -9.05 -4.25
N ASP A 135 6.31 -10.36 -4.33
CA ASP A 135 7.24 -11.01 -5.27
C ASP A 135 6.44 -11.75 -6.35
N ASP A 136 6.53 -11.30 -7.61
CA ASP A 136 5.84 -11.92 -8.75
C ASP A 136 6.70 -12.98 -9.48
N GLY A 137 7.83 -13.34 -8.88
CA GLY A 137 8.81 -14.28 -9.43
C GLY A 137 9.76 -13.66 -10.47
N LYS A 138 9.63 -12.33 -10.73
CA LYS A 138 10.49 -11.57 -11.64
C LYS A 138 11.01 -10.29 -11.00
N GLN A 139 10.17 -9.62 -10.25
CA GLN A 139 10.42 -8.36 -9.58
C GLN A 139 9.78 -8.36 -8.20
N THR A 140 10.36 -7.60 -7.29
CA THR A 140 9.90 -7.39 -5.93
C THR A 140 9.43 -5.97 -5.72
N TYR A 141 8.26 -5.81 -5.09
CA TYR A 141 7.61 -4.54 -4.84
C TYR A 141 7.37 -4.40 -3.34
N TYR A 142 8.07 -3.51 -2.68
CA TYR A 142 7.82 -3.20 -1.28
C TYR A 142 6.85 -2.03 -1.15
N VAL A 143 5.72 -2.24 -0.51
CA VAL A 143 4.77 -1.20 -0.11
C VAL A 143 4.83 -1.11 1.39
N SER A 144 5.43 -0.04 1.92
CA SER A 144 5.67 0.06 3.36
C SER A 144 4.39 0.26 4.18
N GLY A 145 3.30 0.72 3.55
CA GLY A 145 2.22 1.33 4.33
C GLY A 145 2.71 2.58 5.05
N ASP A 146 2.10 2.90 6.16
CA ASP A 146 2.52 4.00 7.03
C ASP A 146 3.59 3.51 8.00
N THR A 147 4.75 4.16 7.98
CA THR A 147 5.88 3.86 8.88
C THR A 147 6.82 5.07 9.00
N VAL A 148 7.52 5.16 10.12
CA VAL A 148 8.65 6.09 10.28
C VAL A 148 9.95 5.44 9.79
N TYR A 149 10.99 6.25 9.58
CA TYR A 149 12.34 5.75 9.40
C TYR A 149 12.79 5.06 10.70
N ASN A 150 13.04 3.75 10.61
CA ASN A 150 13.44 2.93 11.74
C ASN A 150 14.35 1.80 11.26
N TYR A 151 15.47 1.58 11.95
CA TYR A 151 16.43 0.54 11.61
C TYR A 151 15.87 -0.87 11.77
N ASP A 152 14.99 -1.10 12.74
CA ASP A 152 14.35 -2.42 12.91
C ASP A 152 13.47 -2.77 11.68
N VAL A 153 12.81 -1.76 11.07
CA VAL A 153 12.04 -1.95 9.83
C VAL A 153 12.96 -2.21 8.63
N ILE A 154 14.10 -1.49 8.57
CA ILE A 154 15.12 -1.71 7.52
C ILE A 154 15.67 -3.13 7.60
N ASP A 155 16.05 -3.57 8.80
CA ASP A 155 16.57 -4.92 9.03
C ASP A 155 15.53 -5.99 8.64
N ASP A 156 14.24 -5.81 8.99
CA ASP A 156 13.15 -6.69 8.58
C ASP A 156 12.99 -6.80 7.06
N VAL A 157 13.09 -5.67 6.34
CA VAL A 157 13.05 -5.68 4.87
C VAL A 157 14.21 -6.46 4.30
N LEU A 158 15.43 -6.22 4.81
CA LEU A 158 16.66 -6.88 4.34
C LEU A 158 16.70 -8.37 4.69
N ASP A 159 16.11 -8.78 5.82
CA ASP A 159 15.97 -10.20 6.18
C ASP A 159 15.07 -10.96 5.18
N LEU A 160 14.02 -10.30 4.66
CA LEU A 160 13.08 -10.89 3.70
C LEU A 160 13.50 -10.69 2.24
N ALA A 161 14.27 -9.65 1.95
CA ALA A 161 14.79 -9.30 0.63
C ALA A 161 16.28 -8.89 0.71
N PRO A 162 17.20 -9.83 0.96
CA PRO A 162 18.61 -9.52 1.23
C PRO A 162 19.36 -8.88 0.05
N ASP A 163 18.86 -9.04 -1.17
CA ASP A 163 19.40 -8.38 -2.37
C ASP A 163 18.72 -7.01 -2.67
N GLY A 164 17.93 -6.51 -1.72
CA GLY A 164 17.09 -5.32 -1.86
C GLY A 164 15.79 -5.59 -2.64
N VAL A 165 15.06 -4.52 -2.94
CA VAL A 165 13.80 -4.60 -3.69
C VAL A 165 13.88 -3.85 -5.02
N ASP A 166 13.14 -4.31 -6.04
CA ASP A 166 13.13 -3.62 -7.34
C ASP A 166 12.41 -2.27 -7.24
N TYR A 167 11.29 -2.21 -6.51
CA TYR A 167 10.51 -1.00 -6.30
C TYR A 167 10.11 -0.85 -4.84
N ALA A 168 10.30 0.34 -4.27
CA ALA A 168 9.84 0.70 -2.93
C ALA A 168 8.82 1.83 -2.98
N PHE A 169 7.58 1.60 -2.53
CA PHE A 169 6.51 2.58 -2.42
C PHE A 169 6.47 3.09 -0.98
N LEU A 170 6.83 4.36 -0.77
CA LEU A 170 7.12 4.92 0.55
C LEU A 170 6.31 6.19 0.82
N PRO A 171 5.70 6.36 2.02
CA PRO A 171 5.01 7.57 2.40
C PRO A 171 6.01 8.72 2.55
N ILE A 172 5.62 9.93 2.13
CA ILE A 172 6.46 11.13 2.24
C ILE A 172 5.79 12.29 2.98
N ASN A 173 4.64 12.06 3.60
CA ASN A 173 3.85 13.13 4.21
C ASN A 173 4.44 13.69 5.52
N GLY A 174 5.36 13.00 6.18
CA GLY A 174 6.05 13.46 7.40
C GLY A 174 5.13 13.73 8.59
N ARG A 175 3.95 13.12 8.62
CA ARG A 175 2.91 13.35 9.64
C ARG A 175 2.28 12.03 10.06
N GLY A 176 1.74 12.00 11.29
CA GLY A 176 1.04 10.82 11.79
C GLY A 176 1.95 9.60 11.96
N ASN A 177 3.21 9.78 12.34
CA ASN A 177 4.24 8.75 12.41
C ASN A 177 4.56 8.13 11.02
N ASN A 178 4.78 9.00 10.03
CA ASN A 178 5.27 8.62 8.70
C ASN A 178 6.59 9.32 8.39
N MET A 179 7.34 8.72 7.50
CA MET A 179 8.53 9.33 6.91
C MET A 179 8.18 10.64 6.20
N ASN A 180 9.04 11.64 6.28
CA ASN A 180 9.05 12.77 5.35
C ASN A 180 9.81 12.37 4.07
N ALA A 181 9.85 13.26 3.08
CA ALA A 181 10.47 12.97 1.78
C ALA A 181 11.97 12.58 1.89
N ARG A 182 12.70 13.20 2.81
CA ARG A 182 14.11 12.89 3.05
C ARG A 182 14.29 11.54 3.71
N ASP A 183 13.54 11.31 4.82
CA ASP A 183 13.59 10.03 5.52
C ASP A 183 13.25 8.86 4.59
N ALA A 184 12.25 9.05 3.70
CA ALA A 184 11.85 8.03 2.74
C ALA A 184 12.93 7.77 1.67
N ALA A 185 13.65 8.81 1.21
CA ALA A 185 14.77 8.64 0.29
C ALA A 185 15.94 7.90 0.97
N ASP A 186 16.31 8.31 2.19
CA ASP A 186 17.36 7.65 2.98
C ASP A 186 16.99 6.18 3.26
N PHE A 187 15.73 5.92 3.63
CA PHE A 187 15.20 4.56 3.83
C PHE A 187 15.31 3.70 2.57
N ALA A 188 14.97 4.27 1.39
CA ALA A 188 15.05 3.55 0.12
C ALA A 188 16.49 3.12 -0.21
N TYR A 189 17.49 3.96 0.10
CA TYR A 189 18.91 3.60 -0.04
C TYR A 189 19.32 2.48 0.90
N GLU A 190 18.90 2.54 2.17
CA GLU A 190 19.27 1.55 3.19
C GLU A 190 18.70 0.16 2.86
N ILE A 191 17.48 0.06 2.34
CA ILE A 191 16.86 -1.22 1.95
C ILE A 191 17.33 -1.71 0.56
N GLY A 192 18.24 -1.01 -0.11
CA GLY A 192 18.73 -1.38 -1.44
C GLY A 192 17.66 -1.35 -2.53
N ALA A 193 16.72 -0.40 -2.48
CA ALA A 193 15.72 -0.23 -3.52
C ALA A 193 16.37 0.20 -4.84
N LYS A 194 16.01 -0.47 -5.97
CA LYS A 194 16.48 -0.06 -7.30
C LYS A 194 15.72 1.15 -7.82
N CYS A 195 14.44 1.26 -7.48
CA CYS A 195 13.60 2.40 -7.80
C CYS A 195 12.71 2.73 -6.59
N ALA A 196 12.59 4.01 -6.25
CA ALA A 196 11.73 4.46 -5.16
C ALA A 196 10.59 5.33 -5.67
N VAL A 197 9.40 5.09 -5.12
CA VAL A 197 8.13 5.68 -5.54
C VAL A 197 7.48 6.37 -4.35
N PRO A 198 7.47 7.70 -4.29
CA PRO A 198 6.79 8.41 -3.22
C PRO A 198 5.26 8.28 -3.34
N VAL A 199 4.61 8.01 -2.21
CA VAL A 199 3.14 7.92 -2.07
C VAL A 199 2.69 8.68 -0.82
N HIS A 200 1.41 8.65 -0.51
CA HIS A 200 0.81 9.26 0.69
C HIS A 200 1.06 10.77 0.80
N TYR A 201 0.86 11.50 -0.29
CA TYR A 201 0.97 12.97 -0.36
C TYR A 201 -0.07 13.58 -1.29
N GLY A 202 -0.34 14.88 -1.14
CA GLY A 202 -1.15 15.69 -2.07
C GLY A 202 -2.64 15.39 -2.09
N LEU A 203 -3.13 14.35 -1.40
CA LEU A 203 -4.56 14.04 -1.36
C LEU A 203 -5.31 14.88 -0.33
N THR A 204 -4.79 14.99 0.88
CA THR A 204 -5.40 15.71 2.01
C THR A 204 -4.56 16.91 2.47
N ASP A 205 -3.49 17.21 1.76
CA ASP A 205 -2.54 18.29 2.05
C ASP A 205 -2.01 18.92 0.75
N ASP A 206 -1.06 19.86 0.86
CA ASP A 206 -0.43 20.55 -0.27
C ASP A 206 0.97 19.99 -0.58
N LEU A 207 1.32 18.82 -0.05
CA LEU A 207 2.64 18.27 -0.25
C LEU A 207 2.85 17.81 -1.69
N THR A 208 4.07 18.02 -2.17
CA THR A 208 4.55 17.57 -3.46
C THR A 208 5.77 16.66 -3.28
N PRO A 209 6.14 15.85 -4.28
CA PRO A 209 7.31 14.98 -4.19
C PRO A 209 8.63 15.70 -4.48
N ASP A 210 8.66 17.04 -4.53
CA ASP A 210 9.84 17.81 -4.98
C ASP A 210 11.07 17.57 -4.11
N GLU A 211 10.87 17.37 -2.79
CA GLU A 211 11.94 17.12 -1.81
C GLU A 211 12.35 15.64 -1.70
N PHE A 212 11.67 14.75 -2.44
CA PHE A 212 12.04 13.33 -2.47
C PHE A 212 13.20 13.12 -3.42
N ASP A 213 14.43 13.06 -2.88
CA ASP A 213 15.68 13.02 -3.63
C ASP A 213 16.30 11.62 -3.62
N PHE A 214 15.81 10.77 -4.53
CA PHE A 214 16.35 9.44 -4.80
C PHE A 214 16.74 9.34 -6.28
N ASP A 215 17.90 8.76 -6.60
CA ASP A 215 18.48 8.76 -7.95
C ASP A 215 17.52 8.18 -9.01
N ASP A 216 17.01 6.98 -8.77
CA ASP A 216 16.05 6.28 -9.63
C ASP A 216 14.63 6.39 -9.08
N ARG A 217 14.15 7.63 -8.88
CA ARG A 217 12.78 7.88 -8.41
C ARG A 217 11.77 7.84 -9.55
N LEU A 218 10.59 7.31 -9.25
CA LEU A 218 9.46 7.27 -10.15
C LEU A 218 8.27 8.03 -9.55
N ILE A 219 7.90 9.16 -10.13
CA ILE A 219 6.75 9.95 -9.68
C ILE A 219 5.51 9.51 -10.45
N LEU A 220 4.54 8.94 -9.74
CA LEU A 220 3.27 8.51 -10.30
C LEU A 220 2.30 9.69 -10.42
N THR A 221 1.50 9.66 -11.47
CA THR A 221 0.33 10.54 -11.60
C THR A 221 -0.91 9.76 -11.18
N PRO A 222 -1.79 10.32 -10.32
CA PRO A 222 -3.02 9.65 -9.90
C PRO A 222 -3.82 9.07 -11.07
N TYR A 223 -4.26 7.83 -10.92
CA TYR A 223 -5.11 7.07 -11.85
C TYR A 223 -4.48 6.76 -13.23
N ASN A 224 -3.23 7.12 -13.45
CA ASN A 224 -2.51 6.76 -14.68
C ASN A 224 -1.76 5.44 -14.47
N GLU A 225 -2.03 4.48 -15.36
CA GLU A 225 -1.31 3.21 -15.39
C GLU A 225 0.07 3.39 -16.02
N ILE A 226 1.09 2.83 -15.40
CA ILE A 226 2.43 2.71 -15.97
C ILE A 226 2.92 1.27 -15.89
N LYS A 227 3.84 0.91 -16.77
CA LYS A 227 4.51 -0.39 -16.74
C LYS A 227 5.83 -0.25 -15.97
N LEU A 228 6.00 -1.12 -14.95
CA LEU A 228 7.22 -1.28 -14.18
C LEU A 228 8.17 -2.29 -14.81
#